data_d7b36262b18141492e68714f84e020ab
#
_entry.id   d7b36262b18141492e68714f84e020ab
#
_cell.length_a   1.000
_cell.length_b   1.000
_cell.length_c   1.000
_cell.angle_alpha   90.00
_cell.angle_beta   90.00
_cell.angle_gamma   90.00
#
_symmetry.space_group_name_H-M   'P 1'
#
loop_
_entity.id
_entity.type
_entity.pdbx_description
1 polymer ?
#
loop_
_entity_poly.entity_id
_entity_poly.type
_entity_poly.pdbx_seq_one_letter_code
_entity_poly.pdbx_strand_id
1 'polypeptide(L)'
;MTGRYNQRLERKIATDFNGGEELHILTQDAKGKRILNLRLYREAPSQDGHTGYTKKGFYLYRDEAIQLRDALNDLLADGAFDTNDTQEIPETLEG
;
A
#
# COMPACT_ATOMS: atom_id res chain seq x y z
N MET A 1 9.03 -6.98 23.59
CA MET A 1 8.62 -7.37 23.26
C MET A 1 8.42 -7.28 22.12
N THR A 2 8.61 -7.69 21.80
CA THR A 2 8.66 -7.71 20.79
C THR A 2 7.73 -7.41 20.01
N GLY A 3 7.65 -7.51 19.09
CA GLY A 3 6.87 -7.07 18.18
C GLY A 3 5.50 -7.02 18.60
N ARG A 4 5.09 -5.98 19.07
CA ARG A 4 3.82 -5.88 19.42
C ARG A 4 2.95 -6.38 18.33
N TYR A 5 1.91 -7.12 18.51
CA TYR A 5 1.01 -7.69 17.53
C TYR A 5 1.73 -8.63 16.57
N ASN A 6 2.91 -9.12 16.91
CA ASN A 6 3.67 -10.01 16.02
C ASN A 6 3.73 -9.45 14.61
N GLN A 7 4.03 -8.18 14.50
CA GLN A 7 4.09 -7.53 13.21
C GLN A 7 5.25 -8.04 12.38
N ARG A 8 5.00 -8.27 11.11
CA ARG A 8 5.97 -8.85 10.24
C ARG A 8 5.90 -8.22 8.87
N LEU A 9 7.04 -7.78 8.36
CA LEU A 9 7.11 -7.21 7.02
C LEU A 9 7.16 -8.33 5.99
N GLU A 10 6.18 -8.35 5.11
CA GLU A 10 6.09 -9.40 4.10
C GLU A 10 6.69 -8.95 2.78
N ARG A 11 6.41 -7.74 2.34
CA ARG A 11 6.87 -7.22 1.05
C ARG A 11 7.04 -5.71 1.11
N LYS A 12 7.88 -5.19 0.22
CA LYS A 12 8.05 -3.76 0.04
C LYS A 12 7.91 -3.44 -1.44
N ILE A 13 7.24 -2.35 -1.74
CA ILE A 13 7.07 -1.88 -3.11
C ILE A 13 7.45 -0.41 -3.15
N ALA A 14 8.44 -0.08 -3.98
CA ALA A 14 8.83 1.31 -4.16
C ALA A 14 7.71 2.04 -4.90
N THR A 15 7.42 3.26 -4.48
CA THR A 15 6.34 4.00 -5.10
C THR A 15 6.85 5.36 -5.54
N ASP A 16 7.21 5.46 -6.81
CA ASP A 16 7.66 6.74 -7.34
C ASP A 16 6.60 7.80 -7.21
N PHE A 17 5.35 7.41 -7.39
CA PHE A 17 4.24 8.34 -7.32
C PHE A 17 4.14 9.02 -5.96
N ASN A 18 4.57 8.34 -4.93
CA ASN A 18 4.45 8.83 -3.55
C ASN A 18 5.75 9.47 -3.05
N GLY A 19 6.57 9.97 -3.96
CA GLY A 19 7.70 10.80 -3.56
C GLY A 19 8.77 10.07 -2.78
N GLY A 20 9.05 8.85 -3.15
CA GLY A 20 10.12 8.09 -2.51
C GLY A 20 9.69 7.29 -1.30
N GLU A 21 8.44 7.33 -0.95
CA GLU A 21 7.94 6.44 0.09
C GLU A 21 7.79 5.05 -0.47
N GLU A 22 7.81 4.06 0.41
CA GLU A 22 7.61 2.66 0.02
C GLU A 22 6.30 2.17 0.60
N LEU A 23 5.61 1.33 -0.16
CA LEU A 23 4.45 0.64 0.37
C LEU A 23 4.94 -0.63 1.03
N HIS A 24 4.73 -0.72 2.34
CA HIS A 24 5.08 -1.92 3.09
C HIS A 24 3.83 -2.75 3.29
N ILE A 25 3.95 -4.03 3.01
CA ILE A 25 2.87 -4.99 3.19
C ILE A 25 3.23 -5.82 4.41
N LEU A 26 2.50 -5.62 5.47
CA LEU A 26 2.79 -6.28 6.73
C LEU A 26 1.62 -7.17 7.14
N THR A 27 1.92 -8.15 7.96
CA THR A 27 0.88 -8.91 8.66
C THR A 27 1.09 -8.71 10.15
N GLN A 28 0.01 -8.78 10.88
CA GLN A 28 0.07 -8.61 12.32
C GLN A 28 -1.17 -9.20 12.97
N ASP A 29 -1.07 -9.45 14.26
CA ASP A 29 -2.21 -9.96 15.01
C ASP A 29 -3.09 -8.81 15.47
N ALA A 30 -4.39 -8.99 15.36
CA ALA A 30 -5.35 -8.02 15.85
C ALA A 30 -6.66 -8.74 16.11
N LYS A 31 -7.21 -8.54 17.30
CA LYS A 31 -8.53 -9.08 17.64
C LYS A 31 -8.63 -10.58 17.40
N GLY A 32 -7.58 -11.29 17.73
CA GLY A 32 -7.56 -12.74 17.61
C GLY A 32 -7.38 -13.25 16.19
N LYS A 33 -7.06 -12.38 15.26
CA LYS A 33 -6.89 -12.76 13.85
C LYS A 33 -5.58 -12.23 13.32
N ARG A 34 -5.10 -12.86 12.26
CA ARG A 34 -3.96 -12.35 11.53
C ARG A 34 -4.49 -11.45 10.43
N ILE A 35 -4.08 -10.18 10.41
CA ILE A 35 -4.60 -9.20 9.46
C ILE A 35 -3.47 -8.62 8.64
N LEU A 36 -3.87 -7.98 7.54
CA LEU A 36 -2.98 -7.28 6.65
C LEU A 36 -2.90 -5.81 7.05
N ASN A 37 -1.70 -5.26 7.02
CA ASN A 37 -1.48 -3.84 7.26
C ASN A 37 -0.74 -3.28 6.06
N LEU A 38 -1.40 -2.44 5.28
CA LEU A 38 -0.78 -1.75 4.15
C LEU A 38 -0.41 -0.36 4.62
N ARG A 39 0.89 -0.02 4.56
CA ARG A 39 1.37 1.20 5.20
C ARG A 39 2.47 1.82 4.36
N LEU A 40 2.44 3.13 4.22
CA LEU A 40 3.53 3.84 3.58
C LEU A 40 4.64 4.08 4.58
N TYR A 41 5.85 3.84 4.15
CA TYR A 41 7.05 3.97 4.96
C TYR A 41 7.96 5.01 4.32
N ARG A 42 8.46 5.91 5.13
CA ARG A 42 9.37 6.95 4.68
C ARG A 42 10.77 6.63 5.16
N GLU A 43 11.65 6.37 4.23
CA GLU A 43 13.01 6.00 4.59
C GLU A 43 13.86 7.23 4.91
N ALA A 44 13.71 8.28 4.10
CA ALA A 44 14.47 9.50 4.32
C ALA A 44 13.68 10.44 5.20
N PRO A 45 14.35 11.23 6.03
CA PRO A 45 13.63 12.17 6.89
C PRO A 45 12.89 13.20 6.06
N SER A 46 11.69 13.54 6.50
CA SER A 46 10.95 14.64 5.93
C SER A 46 11.49 15.95 6.52
N GLN A 47 10.89 17.05 6.10
CA GLN A 47 11.29 18.34 6.64
C GLN A 47 11.15 18.43 8.14
N ASP A 48 10.21 17.71 8.69
CA ASP A 48 10.04 17.68 10.14
C ASP A 48 10.82 16.57 10.80
N GLY A 49 11.67 15.90 10.04
CA GLY A 49 12.55 14.88 10.58
C GLY A 49 11.94 13.50 10.73
N HIS A 50 10.73 13.31 10.26
CA HIS A 50 10.05 12.02 10.44
C HIS A 50 10.64 10.96 9.50
N THR A 51 10.96 9.81 10.07
CA THR A 51 11.42 8.64 9.33
C THR A 51 10.66 7.45 9.91
N GLY A 52 10.23 6.55 9.03
CA GLY A 52 9.52 5.36 9.47
C GLY A 52 8.12 5.30 8.93
N TYR A 53 7.27 4.54 9.61
CA TYR A 53 5.91 4.37 9.14
C TYR A 53 5.09 5.63 9.31
N THR A 54 4.30 5.90 8.30
CA THR A 54 3.40 7.04 8.31
C THR A 54 2.02 6.60 8.74
N LYS A 55 1.12 7.55 8.85
CA LYS A 55 -0.28 7.23 9.14
C LYS A 55 -1.05 6.86 7.87
N LYS A 56 -0.39 6.90 6.72
CA LYS A 56 -1.05 6.60 5.45
C LYS A 56 -1.08 5.10 5.26
N GLY A 57 -2.26 4.54 5.43
CA GLY A 57 -2.41 3.11 5.27
C GLY A 57 -3.72 2.65 5.84
N PHE A 58 -3.93 1.35 5.80
CA PHE A 58 -5.16 0.79 6.33
C PHE A 58 -4.99 -0.69 6.56
N TYR A 59 -5.92 -1.25 7.30
CA TYR A 59 -5.91 -2.66 7.69
C TYR A 59 -6.99 -3.41 6.95
N LEU A 60 -6.71 -4.66 6.62
CA LEU A 60 -7.68 -5.51 5.95
C LEU A 60 -7.71 -6.88 6.62
N TYR A 61 -8.90 -7.40 6.83
CA TYR A 61 -9.06 -8.80 7.19
C TYR A 61 -8.77 -9.65 5.95
N ARG A 62 -8.60 -10.95 6.18
CA ARG A 62 -8.27 -11.86 5.09
C ARG A 62 -9.26 -11.78 3.94
N ASP A 63 -10.54 -11.76 4.24
CA ASP A 63 -11.56 -11.73 3.19
C ASP A 63 -11.47 -10.45 2.38
N GLU A 64 -11.18 -9.35 3.03
CA GLU A 64 -11.02 -8.07 2.33
C GLU A 64 -9.77 -8.08 1.46
N ALA A 65 -8.70 -8.71 1.95
CA ALA A 65 -7.47 -8.82 1.17
C ALA A 65 -7.72 -9.67 -0.10
N ILE A 66 -8.52 -10.71 0.02
CA ILE A 66 -8.87 -11.53 -1.13
C ILE A 66 -9.64 -10.71 -2.16
N GLN A 67 -10.59 -9.92 -1.70
CA GLN A 67 -11.35 -9.05 -2.60
C GLN A 67 -10.45 -8.04 -3.29
N LEU A 68 -9.50 -7.48 -2.56
CA LEU A 68 -8.55 -6.54 -3.16
C LEU A 68 -7.71 -7.23 -4.23
N ARG A 69 -7.21 -8.43 -3.91
CA ARG A 69 -6.43 -9.21 -4.87
C ARG A 69 -7.22 -9.45 -6.15
N ASP A 70 -8.46 -9.90 -5.98
CA ASP A 70 -9.29 -10.23 -7.13
C ASP A 70 -9.61 -9.00 -7.95
N ALA A 71 -9.90 -7.89 -7.28
CA ALA A 71 -10.17 -6.63 -7.98
C ALA A 71 -8.94 -6.18 -8.77
N LEU A 72 -7.75 -6.27 -8.18
CA LEU A 72 -6.54 -5.89 -8.87
C LEU A 72 -6.27 -6.79 -10.07
N ASN A 73 -6.48 -8.09 -9.91
CA ASN A 73 -6.31 -9.02 -11.01
C ASN A 73 -7.26 -8.70 -12.16
N ASP A 74 -8.52 -8.39 -11.83
CA ASP A 74 -9.50 -8.05 -12.84
C ASP A 74 -9.11 -6.77 -13.58
N LEU A 75 -8.68 -5.77 -12.84
CA LEU A 75 -8.28 -4.50 -13.45
C LEU A 75 -7.08 -4.68 -14.36
N LEU A 76 -6.13 -5.48 -13.93
CA LEU A 76 -4.95 -5.74 -14.75
C LEU A 76 -5.33 -6.51 -16.02
N ALA A 77 -6.22 -7.49 -15.88
CA ALA A 77 -6.65 -8.27 -17.04
C ALA A 77 -7.46 -7.43 -18.02
N ASP A 78 -8.23 -6.48 -17.49
CA ASP A 78 -9.07 -5.62 -18.32
C ASP A 78 -8.29 -4.48 -18.97
N GLY A 79 -7.03 -4.31 -18.64
CA GLY A 79 -6.25 -3.23 -19.19
C GLY A 79 -6.53 -1.88 -18.56
N ALA A 80 -7.08 -1.87 -17.35
CA ALA A 80 -7.45 -0.59 -16.72
C ALA A 80 -6.24 0.31 -16.45
N PHE A 81 -5.07 -0.27 -16.33
CA PHE A 81 -3.84 0.49 -16.10
C PHE A 81 -3.03 0.73 -17.38
N ASP A 82 -3.50 0.23 -18.51
CA ASP A 82 -2.77 0.42 -19.76
C ASP A 82 -3.01 1.83 -20.25
N THR A 83 -2.01 2.49 -20.55
CA THR A 83 -2.17 3.84 -21.01
C THR A 83 -2.40 3.87 -22.46
N ASN A 84 -2.61 4.51 -22.64
CA ASN A 84 -2.55 4.69 -23.64
C ASN A 84 -2.36 5.78 -23.80
N ASP A 85 -1.90 5.85 -23.44
CA ASP A 85 -1.75 6.48 -23.27
C ASP A 85 -2.27 7.30 -23.28
N THR A 86 -2.53 7.70 -23.44
CA THR A 86 -2.92 8.31 -23.34
C THR A 86 -3.55 8.93 -22.69
N GLN A 87 -3.65 9.23 -22.57
CA GLN A 87 -4.06 9.63 -21.93
C GLN A 87 -4.33 10.27 -21.23
N GLU A 88 -4.31 10.55 -21.30
CA GLU A 88 -4.44 10.92 -20.62
C GLU A 88 -4.86 11.39 -19.73
N ILE A 89 -4.90 11.74 -19.50
CA ILE A 89 -5.15 11.96 -18.62
C ILE A 89 -5.71 12.63 -18.08
N PRO A 90 -5.83 12.90 -18.27
CA PRO A 90 -6.17 13.36 -17.66
C PRO A 90 -6.63 14.04 -17.09
N GLU A 91 -6.58 14.15 -17.37
CA GLU A 91 -6.78 14.56 -16.90
C GLU A 91 -7.18 15.00 -16.26
N THR A 92 -7.17 14.93 -16.58
CA THR A 92 -7.37 15.10 -16.04
C THR A 92 -7.65 15.44 -15.26
N LEU A 93 -7.47 15.37 -15.28
CA LEU A 93 -7.47 15.48 -14.52
C LEU A 93 -7.68 16.16 -14.05
N GLU A 94 -7.55 16.28 -14.55
CA GLU A 94 -7.56 16.63 -14.25
C GLU A 94 -7.74 16.86 -13.87
N GLY A 95 -7.76 16.79 -14.31
CA GLY A 95 -7.64 16.77 -13.96
C GLY A 95 -7.83 16.90 -13.72
#